data_8a08b10dc42e32b7053b045591c0f966
#
_entry.id   8a08b10dc42e32b7053b045591c0f966
#
_cell.length_a   1.000
_cell.length_b   1.000
_cell.length_c   1.000
_cell.angle_alpha   90.00
_cell.angle_beta   90.00
_cell.angle_gamma   90.00
#
_symmetry.space_group_name_H-M   'P 1'
#
loop_
_entity.id
_entity.type
_entity.pdbx_description
1 polymer ?
#
loop_
_entity_poly.entity_id
_entity_poly.type
_entity_poly.pdbx_seq_one_letter_code
_entity_poly.pdbx_strand_id
1 'polypeptide(L)'
;MRERFRRARVARLATVGEDGKPHLVPVCFELAGDRVVSVVDAKPKRTGELRRLANIRAHPSVTLLVDEYDDDWTRLWWVRADGLARVVETGADRDDAVAALTAKYPQYEAQPPGGPVVEVTVHGWVGWAYLEG
;
A
#
# COMPACT_ATOMS: atom_id res chain seq x y z
N MET A 1 1.22 -16.20 -5.07
CA MET A 1 0.59 -14.91 -5.33
C MET A 1 0.90 -13.90 -4.24
N ARG A 2 0.57 -14.19 -3.00
CA ARG A 2 0.84 -13.25 -1.89
C ARG A 2 2.32 -12.98 -1.70
N GLU A 3 3.16 -13.99 -1.90
CA GLU A 3 4.59 -13.84 -1.70
C GLU A 3 5.19 -12.88 -2.73
N ARG A 4 4.75 -12.94 -3.98
CA ARG A 4 5.19 -11.97 -4.99
C ARG A 4 4.79 -10.56 -4.60
N PHE A 5 3.55 -10.40 -4.10
CA PHE A 5 3.08 -9.10 -3.63
C PHE A 5 3.96 -8.61 -2.48
N ARG A 6 4.19 -9.44 -1.46
CA ARG A 6 4.93 -9.05 -0.28
C ARG A 6 6.36 -8.63 -0.59
N ARG A 7 7.00 -9.28 -1.56
CA ARG A 7 8.42 -9.03 -1.88
C ARG A 7 8.62 -7.79 -2.74
N ALA A 8 7.57 -7.25 -3.34
CA ALA A 8 7.68 -6.06 -4.16
C ALA A 8 8.05 -4.86 -3.32
N ARG A 9 8.77 -3.92 -3.93
CA ARG A 9 9.26 -2.73 -3.23
C ARG A 9 8.30 -1.55 -3.30
N VAL A 10 7.37 -1.58 -4.23
CA VAL A 10 6.38 -0.51 -4.41
C VAL A 10 5.08 -1.12 -4.87
N ALA A 11 3.98 -0.57 -4.40
CA ALA A 11 2.64 -0.88 -4.89
C ALA A 11 1.97 0.40 -5.34
N ARG A 12 0.97 0.28 -6.21
CA ARG A 12 0.13 1.41 -6.59
C ARG A 12 -1.16 1.30 -5.80
N LEU A 13 -1.46 2.37 -5.08
CA LEU A 13 -2.66 2.44 -4.24
C LEU A 13 -3.70 3.31 -4.92
N ALA A 14 -4.87 2.74 -5.16
CA ALA A 14 -6.01 3.45 -5.72
C ALA A 14 -7.02 3.75 -4.63
N THR A 15 -7.43 5.01 -4.55
CA THR A 15 -8.48 5.47 -3.65
C THR A 15 -9.49 6.29 -4.43
N VAL A 16 -10.66 6.51 -3.88
CA VAL A 16 -11.72 7.26 -4.54
C VAL A 16 -12.19 8.37 -3.61
N GLY A 17 -12.30 9.58 -4.15
CA GLY A 17 -12.79 10.72 -3.39
C GLY A 17 -14.30 10.80 -3.32
N GLU A 18 -14.81 11.72 -2.51
CA GLU A 18 -16.27 11.96 -2.39
C GLU A 18 -16.90 12.31 -3.74
N ASP A 19 -16.13 12.95 -4.59
CA ASP A 19 -16.58 13.33 -5.94
C ASP A 19 -16.52 12.16 -6.94
N GLY A 20 -16.15 10.97 -6.49
CA GLY A 20 -16.03 9.81 -7.35
C GLY A 20 -14.78 9.76 -8.20
N LYS A 21 -13.87 10.71 -8.04
CA LYS A 21 -12.65 10.72 -8.84
C LYS A 21 -11.62 9.75 -8.30
N PRO A 22 -11.03 8.93 -9.18
CA PRO A 22 -9.96 8.04 -8.77
C PRO A 22 -8.68 8.80 -8.47
N HIS A 23 -7.92 8.31 -7.53
CA HIS A 23 -6.62 8.85 -7.16
C HIS A 23 -5.65 7.67 -7.06
N LEU A 24 -4.48 7.80 -7.67
CA LEU A 24 -3.53 6.68 -7.78
C LEU A 24 -2.13 7.19 -7.45
N VAL A 25 -1.48 6.52 -6.50
CA VAL A 25 -0.12 6.89 -6.08
C VAL A 25 0.70 5.64 -5.80
N PRO A 26 2.03 5.71 -6.00
CA PRO A 26 2.90 4.63 -5.54
C PRO A 26 3.12 4.75 -4.03
N VAL A 27 3.24 3.61 -3.37
CA VAL A 27 3.49 3.56 -1.93
C VAL A 27 4.51 2.47 -1.61
N CYS A 28 5.36 2.75 -0.62
CA CYS A 28 6.11 1.71 0.06
C CYS A 28 5.17 1.02 1.03
N PHE A 29 5.30 -0.28 1.19
CA PHE A 29 4.35 -1.05 1.98
C PHE A 29 4.96 -2.31 2.55
N GLU A 30 4.29 -2.89 3.53
CA GLU A 30 4.59 -4.24 4.01
C GLU A 30 3.29 -5.00 4.15
N LEU A 31 3.36 -6.30 3.88
CA LEU A 31 2.24 -7.21 4.07
C LEU A 31 2.48 -8.01 5.35
N ALA A 32 1.59 -7.87 6.31
CA ALA A 32 1.62 -8.60 7.58
C ALA A 32 0.33 -9.38 7.70
N GLY A 33 0.38 -10.68 7.45
CA GLY A 33 -0.83 -11.50 7.39
C GLY A 33 -1.72 -11.10 6.23
N ASP A 34 -2.92 -10.63 6.54
CA ASP A 34 -3.87 -10.12 5.53
C ASP A 34 -3.95 -8.61 5.54
N ARG A 35 -3.00 -7.92 6.17
CA ARG A 35 -2.99 -6.46 6.26
C ARG A 35 -1.82 -5.88 5.51
N VAL A 36 -2.10 -4.87 4.69
CA VAL A 36 -1.08 -4.08 4.02
C VAL A 36 -0.97 -2.77 4.77
N VAL A 37 0.24 -2.41 5.18
CA VAL A 37 0.50 -1.16 5.88
C VAL A 37 1.43 -0.28 5.07
N SER A 38 1.16 1.01 5.08
CA SER A 38 2.02 2.04 4.51
C SER A 38 1.97 3.24 5.43
N VAL A 39 2.99 4.10 5.38
CA VAL A 39 3.03 5.27 6.25
C VAL A 39 3.16 6.51 5.39
N VAL A 40 2.44 7.55 5.78
CA VAL A 40 2.55 8.85 5.14
C VAL A 40 3.80 9.53 5.66
N ASP A 41 4.62 10.05 4.74
CA ASP A 41 5.85 10.71 5.11
C ASP A 41 5.55 11.97 5.90
N ALA A 42 6.41 12.26 6.88
CA ALA A 42 6.28 13.44 7.72
C ALA A 42 6.60 14.73 7.03
N LYS A 43 7.05 14.69 5.78
CA LYS A 43 7.42 15.90 5.08
C LYS A 43 6.22 16.78 4.81
N PRO A 44 6.45 18.10 4.82
CA PRO A 44 5.34 19.02 4.75
C PRO A 44 4.54 18.85 3.50
N LYS A 45 3.31 18.66 3.75
CA LYS A 45 2.17 18.94 2.96
C LYS A 45 2.30 18.82 1.53
N ARG A 46 2.19 17.62 1.05
CA ARG A 46 1.85 17.43 -0.34
C ARG A 46 0.36 17.21 -0.41
N THR A 47 -0.28 17.95 -1.28
CA THR A 47 -1.72 17.86 -1.48
C THR A 47 -2.17 16.42 -1.75
N GLY A 48 -1.36 15.63 -2.47
CA GLY A 48 -1.69 14.25 -2.76
C GLY A 48 -1.76 13.35 -1.53
N GLU A 49 -0.93 13.60 -0.52
CA GLU A 49 -0.95 12.81 0.70
C GLU A 49 -2.21 13.10 1.52
N LEU A 50 -2.59 14.36 1.60
CA LEU A 50 -3.83 14.75 2.28
C LEU A 50 -5.04 14.19 1.54
N ARG A 51 -5.00 14.20 0.21
CA ARG A 51 -6.10 13.66 -0.60
C ARG A 51 -6.29 12.17 -0.34
N ARG A 52 -5.22 11.41 -0.28
CA ARG A 52 -5.28 9.97 0.00
C ARG A 52 -6.00 9.70 1.32
N LEU A 53 -5.63 10.42 2.37
CA LEU A 53 -6.24 10.24 3.69
C LEU A 53 -7.70 10.64 3.69
N ALA A 54 -8.03 11.76 3.06
CA ALA A 54 -9.42 12.21 2.95
C ALA A 54 -10.27 11.21 2.18
N ASN A 55 -9.73 10.68 1.08
CA ASN A 55 -10.43 9.68 0.28
C ASN A 55 -10.74 8.42 1.09
N ILE A 56 -9.76 7.94 1.86
CA ILE A 56 -9.94 6.73 2.66
C ILE A 56 -11.00 6.95 3.75
N ARG A 57 -11.03 8.13 4.35
CA ARG A 57 -12.04 8.44 5.36
C ARG A 57 -13.43 8.50 4.77
N ALA A 58 -13.55 9.01 3.55
CA ALA A 58 -14.85 9.09 2.87
C ALA A 58 -15.29 7.75 2.28
N HIS A 59 -14.35 7.02 1.67
CA HIS A 59 -14.60 5.74 1.00
C HIS A 59 -13.47 4.78 1.35
N PRO A 60 -13.67 3.86 2.29
CA PRO A 60 -12.59 2.99 2.75
C PRO A 60 -12.20 1.87 1.78
N SER A 61 -12.99 1.61 0.74
CA SER A 61 -12.63 0.60 -0.25
C SER A 61 -11.45 1.07 -1.08
N VAL A 62 -10.39 0.27 -1.10
CA VAL A 62 -9.17 0.60 -1.83
C VAL A 62 -8.66 -0.63 -2.57
N THR A 63 -7.76 -0.38 -3.51
CA THR A 63 -7.11 -1.44 -4.28
C THR A 63 -5.62 -1.12 -4.36
N LEU A 64 -4.82 -2.17 -4.24
CA LEU A 64 -3.37 -2.08 -4.44
C LEU A 64 -2.97 -3.01 -5.57
N LEU A 65 -2.06 -2.55 -6.40
CA LEU A 65 -1.53 -3.33 -7.51
C LEU A 65 -0.01 -3.38 -7.44
N VAL A 66 0.51 -4.59 -7.59
CA VAL A 66 1.92 -4.84 -7.78
C VAL A 66 2.08 -5.62 -9.09
N ASP A 67 3.06 -5.28 -9.87
CA ASP A 67 3.28 -5.94 -11.14
C ASP A 67 4.76 -5.95 -11.49
N GLU A 68 5.12 -6.82 -12.41
CA GLU A 68 6.44 -6.80 -13.00
C GLU A 68 6.30 -6.84 -14.51
N TYR A 69 6.94 -5.87 -15.15
CA TYR A 69 7.03 -5.86 -16.60
C TYR A 69 8.43 -6.33 -17.04
N ASP A 70 8.46 -7.09 -18.11
CA ASP A 70 9.70 -7.54 -18.73
C ASP A 70 9.42 -7.66 -20.24
N ASP A 71 10.39 -7.28 -21.07
CA ASP A 71 10.24 -7.43 -22.51
C ASP A 71 10.10 -8.89 -22.92
N ASP A 72 10.63 -9.80 -22.12
CA ASP A 72 10.31 -11.21 -22.21
C ASP A 72 8.99 -11.45 -21.48
N TRP A 73 7.92 -11.54 -22.23
CA TRP A 73 6.57 -11.63 -21.68
C TRP A 73 6.30 -12.91 -20.90
N THR A 74 7.14 -13.92 -21.00
CA THR A 74 7.00 -15.12 -20.17
C THR A 74 7.27 -14.82 -18.69
N ARG A 75 7.83 -13.66 -18.38
CA ARG A 75 8.15 -13.24 -17.02
C ARG A 75 7.11 -12.29 -16.43
N LEU A 76 6.08 -11.95 -17.17
CA LEU A 76 5.05 -11.01 -16.71
C LEU A 76 4.18 -11.61 -15.61
N TRP A 77 3.87 -10.81 -14.62
CA TRP A 77 2.86 -11.14 -13.62
C TRP A 77 2.32 -9.87 -12.98
N TRP A 78 1.15 -9.96 -12.40
CA TRP A 78 0.61 -8.91 -11.54
C TRP A 78 -0.25 -9.54 -10.45
N VAL A 79 -0.37 -8.81 -9.32
CA VAL A 79 -1.20 -9.20 -8.19
C VAL A 79 -1.94 -7.96 -7.70
N ARG A 80 -3.23 -8.11 -7.50
CA ARG A 80 -4.08 -7.05 -6.97
C ARG A 80 -4.67 -7.47 -5.63
N ALA A 81 -4.63 -6.55 -4.67
CA ALA A 81 -5.24 -6.74 -3.37
C ALA A 81 -6.37 -5.73 -3.22
N ASP A 82 -7.58 -6.22 -2.95
CA ASP A 82 -8.73 -5.38 -2.69
C ASP A 82 -9.06 -5.43 -1.21
N GLY A 83 -9.33 -4.29 -0.59
CA GLY A 83 -9.56 -4.28 0.84
C GLY A 83 -10.20 -3.02 1.36
N LEU A 84 -10.30 -2.96 2.68
CA LEU A 84 -10.82 -1.80 3.39
C LEU A 84 -9.69 -1.14 4.17
N ALA A 85 -9.52 0.15 3.96
CA ALA A 85 -8.45 0.93 4.55
C ALA A 85 -8.94 1.75 5.73
N ARG A 86 -8.05 1.96 6.69
CA ARG A 86 -8.27 2.94 7.76
C ARG A 86 -6.99 3.73 8.00
N VAL A 87 -7.16 4.92 8.54
CA VAL A 87 -6.04 5.78 8.91
C VAL A 87 -5.76 5.59 10.40
N VAL A 88 -4.51 5.23 10.73
CA VAL A 88 -4.09 4.98 12.10
C VAL A 88 -3.08 6.05 12.47
N GLU A 89 -3.46 6.95 13.37
CA GLU A 89 -2.63 8.12 13.66
C GLU A 89 -1.67 7.88 14.82
N THR A 90 -2.07 7.09 15.81
CA THR A 90 -1.26 6.84 17.01
C THR A 90 -1.57 5.43 17.55
N GLY A 91 -0.77 5.00 18.51
CA GLY A 91 -1.03 3.79 19.27
C GLY A 91 -0.23 2.59 18.81
N ALA A 92 -0.52 1.44 19.41
CA ALA A 92 0.24 0.22 19.20
C ALA A 92 0.18 -0.25 17.73
N ASP A 93 -0.99 -0.14 17.11
CA ASP A 93 -1.12 -0.55 15.71
C ASP A 93 -0.25 0.27 14.78
N ARG A 94 -0.13 1.58 15.06
CA ARG A 94 0.78 2.42 14.30
C ARG A 94 2.22 2.03 14.54
N ASP A 95 2.59 1.82 15.80
CA ASP A 95 3.96 1.47 16.16
C ASP A 95 4.38 0.13 15.54
N ASP A 96 3.50 -0.86 15.56
CA ASP A 96 3.75 -2.16 14.94
C ASP A 96 3.92 -2.04 13.44
N ALA A 97 3.09 -1.23 12.78
CA ALA A 97 3.18 -1.01 11.34
C ALA A 97 4.49 -0.33 10.96
N VAL A 98 4.89 0.69 11.71
CA VAL A 98 6.15 1.40 11.47
C VAL A 98 7.33 0.46 11.67
N ALA A 99 7.28 -0.40 12.69
CA ALA A 99 8.34 -1.37 12.91
C ALA A 99 8.47 -2.35 11.73
N ALA A 100 7.35 -2.85 11.23
CA ALA A 100 7.35 -3.76 10.08
C ALA A 100 7.89 -3.07 8.83
N LEU A 101 7.49 -1.82 8.59
CA LEU A 101 7.98 -1.04 7.45
C LEU A 101 9.47 -0.75 7.57
N THR A 102 9.95 -0.44 8.77
CA THR A 102 11.36 -0.15 8.99
C THR A 102 12.23 -1.39 8.74
N ALA A 103 11.72 -2.58 9.08
CA ALA A 103 12.42 -3.82 8.80
C ALA A 103 12.59 -4.05 7.31
N LYS A 104 11.60 -3.67 6.51
CA LYS A 104 11.65 -3.82 5.04
C LYS A 104 12.41 -2.69 4.38
N TYR A 105 12.29 -1.47 4.88
CA TYR A 105 12.89 -0.26 4.31
C TYR A 105 13.80 0.39 5.36
N PRO A 106 15.09 0.04 5.38
CA PRO A 106 16.01 0.55 6.39
C PRO A 106 16.11 2.08 6.42
N GLN A 107 15.71 2.75 5.35
CA GLN A 107 15.70 4.21 5.29
C GLN A 107 14.84 4.83 6.41
N TYR A 108 13.81 4.13 6.86
CA TYR A 108 12.96 4.62 7.95
C TYR A 108 13.68 4.62 9.30
N GLU A 109 14.77 3.88 9.44
CA GLU A 109 15.55 3.91 10.67
C GLU A 109 16.28 5.23 10.83
N ALA A 110 16.90 5.71 9.75
CA ALA A 110 17.59 7.00 9.77
C ALA A 110 16.63 8.19 9.80
N GLN A 111 15.47 8.04 9.17
CA GLN A 111 14.45 9.10 9.10
C GLN A 111 13.10 8.50 9.45
N PRO A 112 12.81 8.37 10.75
CA PRO A 112 11.54 7.78 11.18
C PRO A 112 10.35 8.57 10.65
N PRO A 113 9.34 7.88 10.09
CA PRO A 113 8.17 8.57 9.57
C PRO A 113 7.31 9.12 10.70
N GLY A 114 6.82 10.35 10.53
CA GLY A 114 6.00 11.00 11.54
C GLY A 114 4.51 11.04 11.23
N GLY A 115 4.13 10.68 10.01
CA GLY A 115 2.74 10.75 9.60
C GLY A 115 1.91 9.53 10.02
N PRO A 116 0.62 9.55 9.69
CA PRO A 116 -0.24 8.42 9.99
C PRO A 116 0.06 7.21 9.11
N VAL A 117 -0.36 6.05 9.60
CA VAL A 117 -0.29 4.80 8.87
C VAL A 117 -1.63 4.56 8.17
N VAL A 118 -1.57 4.09 6.93
CA VAL A 118 -2.73 3.55 6.23
C VAL A 118 -2.65 2.03 6.38
N GLU A 119 -3.68 1.44 6.96
CA GLU A 119 -3.77 0.01 7.15
C GLU A 119 -4.92 -0.51 6.30
N VAL A 120 -4.62 -1.47 5.41
CA VAL A 120 -5.61 -2.07 4.53
C VAL A 120 -5.80 -3.52 4.95
N THR A 121 -7.03 -3.87 5.35
CA THR A 121 -7.39 -5.27 5.56
C THR A 121 -7.84 -5.84 4.23
N VAL A 122 -7.09 -6.78 3.70
CA VAL A 122 -7.34 -7.34 2.38
C VAL A 122 -8.43 -8.41 2.49
N HIS A 123 -9.45 -8.29 1.65
CA HIS A 123 -10.52 -9.28 1.58
C HIS A 123 -10.57 -10.01 0.25
N GLY A 124 -9.78 -9.61 -0.72
CA GLY A 124 -9.73 -10.29 -2.01
C GLY A 124 -8.37 -10.17 -2.66
N TRP A 125 -7.91 -11.28 -3.24
CA TRP A 125 -6.65 -11.34 -3.97
C TRP A 125 -6.95 -11.83 -5.38
N VAL A 126 -6.42 -11.13 -6.39
CA VAL A 126 -6.51 -11.53 -7.79
C VAL A 126 -5.10 -11.43 -8.38
N GLY A 127 -4.72 -12.43 -9.13
CA GLY A 127 -3.39 -12.42 -9.73
C GLY A 127 -3.38 -13.12 -11.07
N TRP A 128 -2.35 -12.84 -11.83
CA TRP A 128 -2.09 -13.44 -13.13
C TRP A 128 -0.59 -13.55 -13.34
N ALA A 129 -0.16 -14.64 -13.94
CA ALA A 129 1.23 -14.82 -14.33
C ALA A 129 1.26 -15.61 -15.64
N TYR A 130 2.13 -15.22 -16.54
CA TYR A 130 2.20 -15.84 -17.87
C TYR A 130 2.53 -17.33 -17.78
N LEU A 131 3.48 -17.70 -16.96
CA LEU A 131 3.98 -19.09 -16.87
C LEU A 131 3.37 -19.92 -15.75
N GLU A 132 2.45 -19.38 -14.97
CA GLU A 132 1.78 -20.17 -13.94
C GLU A 132 0.52 -20.76 -14.51
N GLY A 133 0.52 -22.03 -14.61
CA GLY A 133 -0.66 -22.74 -15.03
C GLY A 133 -1.75 -22.81 -13.98
#